data_4e15e0acb53dd79850c9923c8bb0992b
#
_entry.id   4e15e0acb53dd79850c9923c8bb0992b
#
_cell.length_a   1.000
_cell.length_b   1.000
_cell.length_c   1.000
_cell.angle_alpha   90.00
_cell.angle_beta   90.00
_cell.angle_gamma   90.00
#
_symmetry.space_group_name_H-M   'P 1'
#
loop_
_entity.id
_entity.type
_entity.pdbx_description
1 polymer ?
#
loop_
_entity_poly.entity_id
_entity_poly.type
_entity_poly.pdbx_seq_one_letter_code
_entity_poly.pdbx_strand_id
1 'polypeptide(L)'
;PAMGGAGSLEDLARARRGTPPEARTLSRLQEIAKLLERFPPGRERDGLLAVAYLRLYQVVKRPEYLFRGYSYARTARVEEVRALAERLWEER
;
A
#
# COMPACT_ATOMS: atom_id res chain seq x y z
N PRO A 1 12.55 6.33 23.91
CA PRO A 1 12.19 6.21 23.76
C PRO A 1 11.69 6.02 23.39
N ALA A 2 12.08 6.35 23.64
CA ALA A 2 11.50 6.45 23.50
C ALA A 2 10.97 6.17 22.63
N MET A 3 11.25 6.07 22.20
CA MET A 3 10.55 5.82 21.62
C MET A 3 9.71 5.30 22.14
N GLY A 4 9.91 5.38 22.85
CA GLY A 4 9.12 4.86 23.51
C GLY A 4 7.81 5.24 23.21
N GLY A 5 7.08 5.54 24.02
CA GLY A 5 5.81 6.11 23.85
C GLY A 5 5.07 5.60 22.64
N ALA A 6 4.64 6.54 21.82
CA ALA A 6 3.81 6.24 20.66
C ALA A 6 4.48 5.29 19.68
N GLY A 7 5.78 5.11 19.82
CA GLY A 7 6.50 4.23 18.94
C GLY A 7 6.48 2.78 19.33
N SER A 8 5.91 2.44 20.48
CA SER A 8 5.96 1.07 20.94
C SER A 8 5.03 0.17 20.15
N LEU A 9 5.44 -1.07 19.98
CA LEU A 9 4.63 -2.06 19.30
C LEU A 9 3.36 -2.38 20.08
N GLU A 10 3.43 -2.31 21.41
CA GLU A 10 2.26 -2.56 22.24
C GLU A 10 1.20 -1.49 22.05
N ASP A 11 1.62 -0.23 21.97
CA ASP A 11 0.69 0.86 21.73
C ASP A 11 0.02 0.72 20.38
N LEU A 12 0.80 0.37 19.37
CA LEU A 12 0.27 0.16 18.04
C LEU A 12 -0.72 -1.01 17.99
N ALA A 13 -0.38 -2.10 18.64
CA ALA A 13 -1.24 -3.27 18.68
C ALA A 13 -2.55 -2.97 19.42
N ARG A 14 -2.45 -2.21 20.51
CA ARG A 14 -3.64 -1.83 21.27
C ARG A 14 -4.56 -0.94 20.46
N ALA A 15 -4.00 0.02 19.75
CA ALA A 15 -4.78 0.91 18.90
C ALA A 15 -5.47 0.14 17.80
N ARG A 16 -4.80 -0.84 17.22
CA ARG A 16 -5.36 -1.64 16.14
C ARG A 16 -6.49 -2.53 16.59
N ARG A 17 -6.44 -3.02 17.82
CA ARG A 17 -7.50 -3.88 18.33
C ARG A 17 -8.84 -3.16 18.44
N GLY A 18 -8.80 -1.85 18.64
CA GLY A 18 -10.01 -1.06 18.69
C GLY A 18 -10.45 -0.48 17.34
N THR A 19 -9.75 -0.84 16.27
CA THR A 19 -9.99 -0.27 14.94
C THR A 19 -10.73 -1.26 14.05
N PRO A 20 -11.68 -0.79 13.22
CA PRO A 20 -12.36 -1.69 12.28
C PRO A 20 -11.37 -2.37 11.33
N PRO A 21 -11.67 -3.60 10.87
CA PRO A 21 -10.76 -4.32 9.98
C PRO A 21 -10.38 -3.55 8.72
N GLU A 22 -11.29 -2.80 8.14
CA GLU A 22 -11.01 -2.02 6.94
C GLU A 22 -9.99 -0.93 7.21
N ALA A 23 -10.13 -0.25 8.35
CA ALA A 23 -9.21 0.80 8.72
C ALA A 23 -7.83 0.24 9.06
N ARG A 24 -7.77 -0.94 9.67
CA ARG A 24 -6.49 -1.59 9.96
C ARG A 24 -5.78 -1.98 8.66
N THR A 25 -6.53 -2.50 7.70
CA THR A 25 -5.98 -2.85 6.40
C THR A 25 -5.44 -1.62 5.69
N LEU A 26 -6.20 -0.54 5.69
CA LEU A 26 -5.80 0.72 5.08
C LEU A 26 -4.51 1.25 5.71
N SER A 27 -4.47 1.33 7.02
CA SER A 27 -3.31 1.82 7.74
C SER A 27 -2.07 0.98 7.44
N ARG A 28 -2.22 -0.33 7.43
CA ARG A 28 -1.12 -1.24 7.16
C ARG A 28 -0.57 -1.08 5.76
N LEU A 29 -1.47 -0.95 4.78
CA LEU A 29 -1.04 -0.74 3.40
C LEU A 29 -0.32 0.59 3.22
N GLN A 30 -0.79 1.64 3.90
CA GLN A 30 -0.12 2.94 3.86
C GLN A 30 1.27 2.87 4.46
N GLU A 31 1.44 2.15 5.56
CA GLU A 31 2.74 1.97 6.19
C GLU A 31 3.69 1.20 5.26
N ILE A 32 3.19 0.16 4.62
CA ILE A 32 3.99 -0.63 3.69
C ILE A 32 4.45 0.23 2.52
N ALA A 33 3.54 1.01 1.95
CA ALA A 33 3.88 1.87 0.83
C ALA A 33 4.95 2.89 1.23
N LYS A 34 4.81 3.53 2.38
CA LYS A 34 5.80 4.49 2.86
C LYS A 34 7.16 3.84 3.05
N LEU A 35 7.19 2.66 3.61
CA LEU A 35 8.44 1.94 3.84
C LEU A 35 9.11 1.59 2.52
N LEU A 36 8.35 1.06 1.58
CA LEU A 36 8.89 0.67 0.28
C LEU A 36 9.42 1.86 -0.50
N GLU A 37 8.78 3.02 -0.39
CA GLU A 37 9.23 4.23 -1.08
C GLU A 37 10.58 4.73 -0.59
N ARG A 38 11.06 4.24 0.54
CA ARG A 38 12.37 4.60 1.07
C ARG A 38 13.51 3.76 0.46
N PHE A 39 13.17 2.68 -0.23
CA PHE A 39 14.16 1.87 -0.90
C PHE A 39 14.45 2.39 -2.31
N PRO A 40 15.62 2.11 -2.86
CA PRO A 40 15.93 2.54 -4.22
C PRO A 40 14.96 1.94 -5.23
N PRO A 41 14.69 2.65 -6.33
CA PRO A 41 13.83 2.11 -7.37
C PRO A 41 14.36 0.79 -7.92
N GLY A 42 13.44 -0.11 -8.21
CA GLY A 42 13.79 -1.40 -8.76
C GLY A 42 12.52 -2.16 -9.07
N ARG A 43 12.67 -3.17 -9.90
CA ARG A 43 11.52 -3.95 -10.37
C ARG A 43 10.74 -4.59 -9.22
N GLU A 44 11.47 -5.20 -8.29
CA GLU A 44 10.83 -5.87 -7.17
C GLU A 44 10.13 -4.87 -6.25
N ARG A 45 10.81 -3.78 -5.91
CA ARG A 45 10.20 -2.74 -5.09
C ARG A 45 8.96 -2.15 -5.76
N ASP A 46 9.07 -1.86 -7.05
CA ASP A 46 7.95 -1.25 -7.79
C ASP A 46 6.77 -2.21 -7.87
N GLY A 47 7.02 -3.50 -7.99
CA GLY A 47 5.95 -4.49 -7.98
C GLY A 47 5.19 -4.50 -6.66
N LEU A 48 5.92 -4.46 -5.56
CA LEU A 48 5.30 -4.43 -4.23
C LEU A 48 4.56 -3.13 -3.99
N LEU A 49 5.12 -2.00 -4.43
CA LEU A 49 4.44 -0.72 -4.34
C LEU A 49 3.16 -0.70 -5.16
N ALA A 50 3.21 -1.25 -6.36
CA ALA A 50 2.02 -1.32 -7.20
C ALA A 50 0.91 -2.08 -6.49
N VAL A 51 1.22 -3.24 -5.93
CA VAL A 51 0.22 -4.03 -5.21
C VAL A 51 -0.34 -3.25 -4.03
N ALA A 52 0.52 -2.59 -3.25
CA ALA A 52 0.07 -1.82 -2.10
C ALA A 52 -0.89 -0.72 -2.50
N TYR A 53 -0.55 0.07 -3.52
CA TYR A 53 -1.41 1.15 -3.96
C TYR A 53 -2.70 0.66 -4.62
N LEU A 54 -2.63 -0.41 -5.40
CA LEU A 54 -3.84 -0.97 -6.00
C LEU A 54 -4.80 -1.50 -4.95
N ARG A 55 -4.27 -2.10 -3.89
CA ARG A 55 -5.11 -2.55 -2.78
C ARG A 55 -5.68 -1.37 -2.00
N LEU A 56 -4.91 -0.30 -1.82
CA LEU A 56 -5.42 0.92 -1.22
C LEU A 56 -6.59 1.46 -2.04
N TYR A 57 -6.46 1.46 -3.35
CA TYR A 57 -7.55 1.89 -4.21
C TYR A 57 -8.78 1.02 -4.03
N GLN A 58 -8.61 -0.29 -3.91
CA GLN A 58 -9.74 -1.19 -3.73
C GLN A 58 -10.47 -0.94 -2.41
N VAL A 59 -9.76 -0.47 -1.39
CA VAL A 59 -10.36 -0.19 -0.09
C VAL A 59 -11.09 1.15 -0.07
N VAL A 60 -10.45 2.22 -0.51
CA VAL A 60 -10.98 3.57 -0.37
C VAL A 60 -11.37 4.25 -1.68
N LYS A 61 -11.06 3.66 -2.82
CA LYS A 61 -11.46 4.16 -4.13
C LYS A 61 -10.99 5.58 -4.45
N ARG A 62 -9.83 5.98 -3.92
CA ARG A 62 -9.26 7.28 -4.26
C ARG A 62 -8.46 7.18 -5.54
N PRO A 63 -8.74 8.02 -6.54
CA PRO A 63 -8.07 7.94 -7.84
C PRO A 63 -6.55 8.01 -7.79
N GLU A 64 -6.00 8.78 -6.87
CA GLU A 64 -4.55 8.90 -6.77
C GLU A 64 -3.86 7.58 -6.44
N TYR A 65 -4.52 6.70 -5.71
CA TYR A 65 -3.95 5.38 -5.43
C TYR A 65 -3.91 4.53 -6.70
N LEU A 66 -4.96 4.61 -7.51
CA LEU A 66 -4.98 3.88 -8.78
C LEU A 66 -3.88 4.39 -9.71
N PHE A 67 -3.72 5.71 -9.81
CA PHE A 67 -2.68 6.28 -10.67
C PHE A 67 -1.30 5.85 -10.24
N ARG A 68 -1.02 5.88 -8.95
CA ARG A 68 0.29 5.46 -8.43
C ARG A 68 0.52 3.96 -8.63
N GLY A 69 -0.50 3.17 -8.34
CA GLY A 69 -0.41 1.72 -8.54
C GLY A 69 -0.17 1.36 -9.99
N TYR A 70 -0.89 2.01 -10.88
CA TYR A 70 -0.73 1.79 -12.31
C TYR A 70 0.68 2.17 -12.78
N SER A 71 1.18 3.30 -12.31
CA SER A 71 2.50 3.77 -12.67
C SER A 71 3.59 2.78 -12.24
N TYR A 72 3.53 2.32 -10.99
CA TYR A 72 4.51 1.34 -10.50
C TYR A 72 4.36 -0.01 -11.19
N ALA A 73 3.14 -0.40 -11.53
CA ALA A 73 2.91 -1.65 -12.24
C ALA A 73 3.59 -1.65 -13.61
N ARG A 74 3.62 -0.51 -14.27
CA ARG A 74 4.28 -0.40 -15.58
C ARG A 74 5.79 -0.55 -15.47
N THR A 75 6.40 0.04 -14.45
CA THR A 75 7.84 -0.02 -14.28
C THR A 75 8.31 -1.36 -13.71
N ALA A 76 7.44 -2.01 -12.94
CA ALA A 76 7.78 -3.30 -12.34
C ALA A 76 7.87 -4.43 -13.36
N ARG A 77 7.06 -4.36 -14.39
CA ARG A 77 7.01 -5.38 -15.46
C ARG A 77 6.68 -6.77 -14.94
N VAL A 78 5.81 -6.84 -13.97
CA VAL A 78 5.29 -8.10 -13.45
C VAL A 78 3.90 -8.30 -14.02
N GLU A 79 3.71 -9.37 -14.77
CA GLU A 79 2.49 -9.59 -15.55
C GLU A 79 1.22 -9.54 -14.71
N GLU A 80 1.20 -10.25 -13.59
CA GLU A 80 0.01 -10.33 -12.75
C GLU A 80 -0.36 -8.97 -12.17
N VAL A 81 0.63 -8.21 -11.78
CA VAL A 81 0.42 -6.87 -11.22
C VAL A 81 -0.10 -5.93 -12.29
N ARG A 82 0.49 -6.03 -13.48
CA ARG A 82 0.07 -5.20 -14.61
C ARG A 82 -1.37 -5.52 -15.01
N ALA A 83 -1.72 -6.80 -15.05
CA ALA A 83 -3.08 -7.21 -15.38
C ALA A 83 -4.09 -6.68 -14.38
N LEU A 84 -3.75 -6.74 -13.09
CA LEU A 84 -4.62 -6.19 -12.05
C LEU A 84 -4.80 -4.69 -12.22
N ALA A 85 -3.71 -3.98 -12.49
CA ALA A 85 -3.78 -2.52 -12.66
C ALA A 85 -4.66 -2.14 -13.86
N GLU A 86 -4.51 -2.85 -14.97
CA GLU A 86 -5.31 -2.59 -16.15
C GLU A 86 -6.79 -2.87 -15.91
N ARG A 87 -7.09 -3.96 -15.21
CA ARG A 87 -8.47 -4.29 -14.88
C ARG A 87 -9.10 -3.21 -14.01
N LEU A 88 -8.42 -2.78 -12.97
CA LEU A 88 -8.94 -1.73 -12.09
C LEU A 88 -9.10 -0.41 -12.82
N TRP A 89 -8.18 -0.12 -13.73
CA TRP A 89 -8.27 1.09 -14.55
C TRP A 89 -9.52 1.08 -15.43
N GLU A 90 -9.82 -0.05 -16.04
CA GLU A 90 -10.98 -0.18 -16.91
C GLU A 90 -12.30 -0.15 -16.13
N GLU A 91 -12.28 -0.64 -14.89
CA GLU A 91 -13.48 -0.70 -14.06
C GLU A 91 -13.80 0.61 -13.32
N ARG A 92 -12.90 1.59 -13.38
CA ARG A 92 -13.10 2.81 -12.61
C ARG A 92 -14.31 3.62 -13.02
#